data_14f88b7a25a1b78cb9becd5de0be8879
#
_entry.id   14f88b7a25a1b78cb9becd5de0be8879
#
_cell.length_a   1.000
_cell.length_b   1.000
_cell.length_c   1.000
_cell.angle_alpha   90.00
_cell.angle_beta   90.00
_cell.angle_gamma   90.00
#
_symmetry.space_group_name_H-M   'P 1'
#
loop_
_entity.id
_entity.type
_entity.pdbx_description
1 polymer ?
#
loop_
_entity_poly.entity_id
_entity_poly.type
_entity_poly.pdbx_seq_one_letter_code
_entity_poly.pdbx_strand_id
1 'polypeptide(L)'
;MNRTEISDFLYSIFDSIKMFFSDIVWYFCYAVKFVIYAFRIFLLYPFAKCGNKNAQIAIANIILGDFWREYEHKIINLKVLENWLFAMEKNNNPVGIKLLADFYRLQKNEIAYEYYIKAANLNYSAAQYAVFINYDRYSNLSSSCFEYLIKAVQNGVPNAEYQWALKLLEQNQTKQALYFMEKASKAKKKDWIKDIYCSSKDAKSWWKKFHNLYEIEQKAFAGDADSLLKYAVYFDQGCPGNDSLSKFHKWHTKAAKSGNIDAMTKEGLYIRYGWVQGTLEESFNYFVKAAAEGKKEAHFELGGCYLYGWGVEQNLERAKYHYKLGGYKLRHITEDNIAELIDGKTHLEKIRSFYN
;
A
#
# COMPACT_ATOMS: atom_id res chain seq x y z
N MET A 1 -2.62 -19.30 -39.55
CA MET A 1 -2.66 -18.98 -38.10
C MET A 1 -2.68 -20.28 -37.34
N ASN A 2 -1.77 -20.45 -36.41
CA ASN A 2 -1.78 -21.61 -35.52
C ASN A 2 -2.82 -21.43 -34.38
N ARG A 3 -3.07 -22.50 -33.61
CA ARG A 3 -4.13 -22.49 -32.56
C ARG A 3 -3.91 -21.44 -31.48
N THR A 4 -2.66 -21.06 -31.22
CA THR A 4 -2.29 -20.01 -30.24
C THR A 4 -2.57 -18.61 -30.79
N GLU A 5 -2.23 -18.34 -32.06
CA GLU A 5 -2.51 -17.04 -32.69
C GLU A 5 -4.02 -16.75 -32.80
N ILE A 6 -4.83 -17.80 -33.04
CA ILE A 6 -6.32 -17.65 -33.00
C ILE A 6 -6.82 -17.37 -31.59
N SER A 7 -6.26 -18.01 -30.57
CA SER A 7 -6.61 -17.78 -29.19
C SER A 7 -6.30 -16.36 -28.76
N ASP A 8 -5.11 -15.85 -29.07
CA ASP A 8 -4.66 -14.51 -28.72
C ASP A 8 -5.46 -13.42 -29.45
N PHE A 9 -5.82 -13.67 -30.71
CA PHE A 9 -6.69 -12.78 -31.48
C PHE A 9 -8.11 -12.72 -30.89
N LEU A 10 -8.69 -13.85 -30.51
CA LEU A 10 -10.01 -13.90 -29.87
C LEU A 10 -10.00 -13.24 -28.49
N TYR A 11 -8.91 -13.40 -27.72
CA TYR A 11 -8.74 -12.73 -26.42
C TYR A 11 -8.68 -11.21 -26.59
N SER A 12 -7.92 -10.72 -27.58
CA SER A 12 -7.82 -9.29 -27.91
C SER A 12 -9.17 -8.68 -28.32
N ILE A 13 -9.97 -9.41 -29.10
CA ILE A 13 -11.32 -8.97 -29.46
C ILE A 13 -12.22 -8.93 -28.22
N PHE A 14 -12.14 -9.94 -27.36
CA PHE A 14 -12.98 -10.03 -26.16
C PHE A 14 -12.68 -8.88 -25.17
N ASP A 15 -11.41 -8.56 -24.98
CA ASP A 15 -10.97 -7.43 -24.14
C ASP A 15 -11.39 -6.09 -24.76
N SER A 16 -11.32 -5.93 -26.07
CA SER A 16 -11.76 -4.71 -26.75
C SER A 16 -13.29 -4.51 -26.62
N ILE A 17 -14.06 -5.59 -26.75
CA ILE A 17 -15.52 -5.57 -26.54
C ILE A 17 -15.85 -5.24 -25.09
N LYS A 18 -15.14 -5.82 -24.11
CA LYS A 18 -15.32 -5.56 -22.69
C LYS A 18 -15.02 -4.10 -22.32
N MET A 19 -13.94 -3.53 -22.87
CA MET A 19 -13.62 -2.10 -22.70
C MET A 19 -14.73 -1.22 -23.30
N PHE A 20 -15.18 -1.51 -24.53
CA PHE A 20 -16.25 -0.76 -25.18
C PHE A 20 -17.56 -0.74 -24.37
N PHE A 21 -17.98 -1.89 -23.83
CA PHE A 21 -19.16 -1.94 -22.96
C PHE A 21 -18.93 -1.23 -21.61
N SER A 22 -17.73 -1.31 -21.05
CA SER A 22 -17.34 -0.57 -19.84
C SER A 22 -17.47 0.94 -20.06
N ASP A 23 -17.00 1.43 -21.19
CA ASP A 23 -17.06 2.85 -21.55
C ASP A 23 -18.51 3.32 -21.76
N ILE A 24 -19.36 2.53 -22.45
CA ILE A 24 -20.80 2.84 -22.60
C ILE A 24 -21.50 2.91 -21.25
N VAL A 25 -21.28 1.95 -20.37
CA VAL A 25 -21.83 1.95 -19.00
C VAL A 25 -21.34 3.17 -18.22
N TRP A 26 -20.05 3.50 -18.35
CA TRP A 26 -19.46 4.67 -17.72
C TRP A 26 -20.09 5.97 -18.20
N TYR A 27 -20.22 6.17 -19.53
CA TYR A 27 -20.90 7.33 -20.12
C TYR A 27 -22.37 7.44 -19.71
N PHE A 28 -23.07 6.31 -19.64
CA PHE A 28 -24.47 6.30 -19.19
C PHE A 28 -24.59 6.69 -17.71
N CYS A 29 -23.78 6.09 -16.83
CA CYS A 29 -23.76 6.46 -15.41
C CYS A 29 -23.38 7.92 -15.20
N TYR A 30 -22.50 8.45 -16.04
CA TYR A 30 -22.06 9.82 -16.05
C TYR A 30 -23.20 10.78 -16.44
N ALA A 31 -23.89 10.49 -17.53
CA ALA A 31 -25.06 11.27 -17.98
C ALA A 31 -26.18 11.28 -16.92
N VAL A 32 -26.46 10.15 -16.29
CA VAL A 32 -27.46 10.05 -15.21
C VAL A 32 -27.04 10.90 -14.00
N LYS A 33 -25.78 10.87 -13.59
CA LYS A 33 -25.27 11.73 -12.50
C LYS A 33 -25.41 13.22 -12.84
N PHE A 34 -25.08 13.60 -14.08
CA PHE A 34 -25.22 14.96 -14.55
C PHE A 34 -26.67 15.45 -14.41
N VAL A 35 -27.64 14.69 -14.91
CA VAL A 35 -29.08 15.04 -14.82
C VAL A 35 -29.51 15.18 -13.36
N ILE A 36 -29.07 14.26 -12.48
CA ILE A 36 -29.39 14.32 -11.04
C ILE A 36 -28.82 15.61 -10.40
N TYR A 37 -27.59 15.96 -10.69
CA TYR A 37 -26.97 17.17 -10.12
C TYR A 37 -27.59 18.45 -10.68
N ALA A 38 -27.81 18.51 -11.98
CA ALA A 38 -28.50 19.66 -12.62
C ALA A 38 -29.90 19.87 -12.05
N PHE A 39 -30.65 18.78 -11.85
CA PHE A 39 -32.00 18.84 -11.26
C PHE A 39 -31.96 19.31 -9.80
N ARG A 40 -31.00 18.81 -8.99
CA ARG A 40 -30.79 19.27 -7.60
C ARG A 40 -30.45 20.75 -7.54
N ILE A 41 -29.55 21.23 -8.42
CA ILE A 41 -29.23 22.64 -8.53
C ILE A 41 -30.46 23.45 -8.91
N PHE A 42 -31.20 23.02 -9.91
CA PHE A 42 -32.42 23.67 -10.33
C PHE A 42 -33.43 23.84 -9.18
N LEU A 43 -33.63 22.80 -8.37
CA LEU A 43 -34.53 22.86 -7.22
C LEU A 43 -34.04 23.80 -6.11
N LEU A 44 -32.71 23.86 -5.86
CA LEU A 44 -32.12 24.64 -4.78
C LEU A 44 -31.86 26.11 -5.17
N TYR A 45 -31.72 26.41 -6.45
CA TYR A 45 -31.28 27.72 -6.95
C TYR A 45 -32.22 28.88 -6.54
N PRO A 46 -33.56 28.76 -6.60
CA PRO A 46 -34.46 29.81 -6.12
C PRO A 46 -34.23 30.17 -4.66
N PHE A 47 -34.07 29.15 -3.78
CA PHE A 47 -33.81 29.37 -2.36
C PHE A 47 -32.44 29.99 -2.12
N ALA A 48 -31.42 29.54 -2.83
CA ALA A 48 -30.08 30.12 -2.75
C ALA A 48 -30.07 31.59 -3.19
N LYS A 49 -30.78 31.94 -4.26
CA LYS A 49 -30.94 33.30 -4.74
C LYS A 49 -31.66 34.19 -3.72
N CYS A 50 -32.60 33.65 -2.97
CA CYS A 50 -33.26 34.34 -1.86
C CYS A 50 -32.43 34.42 -0.58
N GLY A 51 -31.16 34.04 -0.60
CA GLY A 51 -30.23 34.16 0.53
C GLY A 51 -30.20 32.95 1.50
N ASN A 52 -30.86 31.84 1.16
CA ASN A 52 -30.80 30.63 2.00
C ASN A 52 -29.39 30.02 1.97
N LYS A 53 -28.66 30.18 3.09
CA LYS A 53 -27.27 29.72 3.26
C LYS A 53 -27.11 28.22 3.05
N ASN A 54 -28.05 27.40 3.52
CA ASN A 54 -27.99 25.95 3.36
C ASN A 54 -28.12 25.53 1.88
N ALA A 55 -28.98 26.20 1.12
CA ALA A 55 -29.12 25.97 -0.32
C ALA A 55 -27.85 26.43 -1.06
N GLN A 56 -27.26 27.55 -0.69
CA GLN A 56 -25.98 28.04 -1.25
C GLN A 56 -24.85 27.07 -0.98
N ILE A 57 -24.70 26.55 0.25
CA ILE A 57 -23.72 25.54 0.65
C ILE A 57 -23.94 24.24 -0.13
N ALA A 58 -25.18 23.78 -0.25
CA ALA A 58 -25.50 22.56 -0.98
C ALA A 58 -25.12 22.66 -2.47
N ILE A 59 -25.41 23.79 -3.12
CA ILE A 59 -25.03 24.05 -4.51
C ILE A 59 -23.51 24.13 -4.63
N ALA A 60 -22.83 24.87 -3.73
CA ALA A 60 -21.39 24.99 -3.73
C ALA A 60 -20.70 23.61 -3.61
N ASN A 61 -21.18 22.74 -2.71
CA ASN A 61 -20.67 21.37 -2.57
C ASN A 61 -20.88 20.52 -3.84
N ILE A 62 -21.98 20.70 -4.55
CA ILE A 62 -22.21 20.00 -5.83
C ILE A 62 -21.19 20.49 -6.87
N ILE A 63 -21.04 21.80 -7.02
CA ILE A 63 -20.18 22.40 -8.04
C ILE A 63 -18.71 22.14 -7.76
N LEU A 64 -18.24 22.35 -6.53
CA LEU A 64 -16.82 22.21 -6.14
C LEU A 64 -16.41 20.76 -5.88
N GLY A 65 -17.36 19.82 -5.87
CA GLY A 65 -17.12 18.38 -5.73
C GLY A 65 -16.80 17.70 -7.07
N ASP A 66 -17.49 16.58 -7.31
CA ASP A 66 -17.28 15.76 -8.51
C ASP A 66 -17.58 16.50 -9.82
N PHE A 67 -18.44 17.52 -9.75
CA PHE A 67 -18.94 18.24 -10.92
C PHE A 67 -17.89 19.16 -11.56
N TRP A 68 -17.00 19.78 -10.77
CA TRP A 68 -15.94 20.67 -11.29
C TRP A 68 -14.98 19.99 -12.25
N ARG A 69 -14.65 18.75 -11.99
CA ARG A 69 -13.67 17.99 -12.79
C ARG A 69 -14.17 17.62 -14.18
N GLU A 70 -15.50 17.55 -14.33
CA GLU A 70 -16.13 16.91 -15.46
C GLU A 70 -16.90 17.88 -16.38
N TYR A 71 -17.34 19.06 -15.87
CA TYR A 71 -18.36 19.88 -16.57
C TYR A 71 -18.01 21.38 -16.64
N GLU A 72 -16.76 21.73 -16.80
CA GLU A 72 -16.31 23.12 -17.03
C GLU A 72 -17.42 24.20 -17.06
N HIS A 73 -17.81 24.72 -15.88
CA HIS A 73 -18.42 26.05 -15.67
C HIS A 73 -19.79 26.41 -16.32
N LYS A 74 -20.51 25.46 -16.92
CA LYS A 74 -21.66 25.82 -17.78
C LYS A 74 -23.01 26.02 -17.05
N ILE A 75 -23.15 25.61 -15.78
CA ILE A 75 -24.46 25.59 -15.10
C ILE A 75 -24.71 26.80 -14.22
N ILE A 76 -23.68 27.34 -13.55
CA ILE A 76 -23.82 28.54 -12.72
C ILE A 76 -22.67 29.48 -13.02
N ASN A 77 -22.96 30.78 -13.10
CA ASN A 77 -21.92 31.79 -13.21
C ASN A 77 -21.06 31.75 -11.94
N LEU A 78 -19.76 31.45 -12.10
CA LEU A 78 -18.79 31.35 -11.01
C LEU A 78 -18.71 32.61 -10.15
N LYS A 79 -18.98 33.78 -10.74
CA LYS A 79 -19.04 35.06 -10.01
C LYS A 79 -20.17 35.10 -8.99
N VAL A 80 -21.31 34.47 -9.30
CA VAL A 80 -22.43 34.35 -8.35
C VAL A 80 -22.05 33.42 -7.19
N LEU A 81 -21.43 32.29 -7.49
CA LEU A 81 -20.93 31.37 -6.47
C LEU A 81 -19.90 32.05 -5.57
N GLU A 82 -18.92 32.71 -6.14
CA GLU A 82 -17.91 33.45 -5.42
C GLU A 82 -18.52 34.50 -4.48
N ASN A 83 -19.47 35.28 -4.97
CA ASN A 83 -20.16 36.28 -4.15
C ASN A 83 -20.90 35.67 -2.96
N TRP A 84 -21.55 34.52 -3.13
CA TRP A 84 -22.19 33.80 -2.01
C TRP A 84 -21.17 33.34 -0.97
N LEU A 85 -20.04 32.82 -1.42
CA LEU A 85 -18.96 32.34 -0.52
C LEU A 85 -18.30 33.52 0.22
N PHE A 86 -18.09 34.66 -0.43
CA PHE A 86 -17.63 35.89 0.24
C PHE A 86 -18.61 36.43 1.25
N ALA A 87 -19.91 36.36 0.97
CA ALA A 87 -20.92 36.78 1.95
C ALA A 87 -20.90 35.88 3.21
N MET A 88 -20.60 34.58 3.04
CA MET A 88 -20.43 33.66 4.17
C MET A 88 -19.12 33.93 4.92
N GLU A 89 -18.05 34.26 4.22
CA GLU A 89 -16.75 34.63 4.77
C GLU A 89 -16.88 35.87 5.68
N LYS A 90 -17.55 36.92 5.20
CA LYS A 90 -17.81 38.14 5.98
C LYS A 90 -18.56 37.86 7.30
N ASN A 91 -19.37 36.81 7.33
CA ASN A 91 -20.09 36.36 8.52
C ASN A 91 -19.31 35.32 9.34
N ASN A 92 -18.03 35.13 9.09
CA ASN A 92 -17.18 34.15 9.73
C ASN A 92 -17.75 32.72 9.71
N ASN A 93 -18.48 32.36 8.65
CA ASN A 93 -19.01 30.99 8.49
C ASN A 93 -17.89 30.05 8.05
N PRO A 94 -17.43 29.11 8.92
CA PRO A 94 -16.26 28.28 8.62
C PRO A 94 -16.50 27.33 7.43
N VAL A 95 -17.76 26.91 7.20
CA VAL A 95 -18.10 26.06 6.04
C VAL A 95 -17.97 26.87 4.74
N GLY A 96 -18.49 28.09 4.71
CA GLY A 96 -18.38 28.99 3.55
C GLY A 96 -16.94 29.35 3.25
N ILE A 97 -16.15 29.63 4.28
CA ILE A 97 -14.70 29.94 4.15
C ILE A 97 -13.95 28.74 3.56
N LYS A 98 -14.21 27.51 4.03
CA LYS A 98 -13.62 26.30 3.50
C LYS A 98 -14.03 26.06 2.04
N LEU A 99 -15.27 26.32 1.67
CA LEU A 99 -15.72 26.21 0.28
C LEU A 99 -15.09 27.28 -0.61
N LEU A 100 -14.83 28.48 -0.08
CA LEU A 100 -14.09 29.53 -0.79
C LEU A 100 -12.62 29.08 -1.03
N ALA A 101 -12.00 28.44 -0.03
CA ALA A 101 -10.70 27.82 -0.21
C ALA A 101 -10.71 26.73 -1.30
N ASP A 102 -11.71 25.85 -1.33
CA ASP A 102 -11.89 24.84 -2.38
C ASP A 102 -12.03 25.48 -3.75
N PHE A 103 -12.79 26.57 -3.86
CA PHE A 103 -12.99 27.32 -5.09
C PHE A 103 -11.66 27.85 -5.64
N TYR A 104 -10.86 28.51 -4.81
CA TYR A 104 -9.54 29.00 -5.21
C TYR A 104 -8.53 27.89 -5.48
N ARG A 105 -8.57 26.81 -4.72
CA ARG A 105 -7.71 25.64 -4.96
C ARG A 105 -7.95 25.03 -6.36
N LEU A 106 -9.19 24.96 -6.80
CA LEU A 106 -9.54 24.46 -8.13
C LEU A 106 -9.02 25.38 -9.24
N GLN A 107 -8.90 26.67 -8.96
CA GLN A 107 -8.27 27.66 -9.86
C GLN A 107 -6.74 27.71 -9.73
N LYS A 108 -6.14 26.81 -8.93
CA LYS A 108 -4.70 26.78 -8.64
C LYS A 108 -4.17 28.09 -8.02
N ASN A 109 -5.01 28.83 -7.31
CA ASN A 109 -4.67 30.07 -6.64
C ASN A 109 -4.14 29.82 -5.22
N GLU A 110 -2.98 30.36 -4.89
CA GLU A 110 -2.30 30.14 -3.60
C GLU A 110 -3.06 30.69 -2.40
N ILE A 111 -3.92 31.68 -2.59
CA ILE A 111 -4.77 32.26 -1.55
C ILE A 111 -5.71 31.20 -0.92
N ALA A 112 -5.93 30.08 -1.61
CA ALA A 112 -6.71 28.95 -1.09
C ALA A 112 -6.21 28.47 0.29
N TYR A 113 -4.89 28.45 0.48
CA TYR A 113 -4.30 27.93 1.71
C TYR A 113 -4.58 28.85 2.90
N GLU A 114 -4.56 30.16 2.72
CA GLU A 114 -4.93 31.14 3.73
C GLU A 114 -6.38 30.97 4.20
N TYR A 115 -7.30 30.73 3.25
CA TYR A 115 -8.70 30.46 3.58
C TYR A 115 -8.89 29.12 4.29
N TYR A 116 -8.11 28.06 3.95
CA TYR A 116 -8.11 26.82 4.73
C TYR A 116 -7.65 27.06 6.17
N ILE A 117 -6.57 27.81 6.39
CA ILE A 117 -6.09 28.17 7.72
C ILE A 117 -7.14 28.99 8.47
N LYS A 118 -7.75 29.98 7.82
CA LYS A 118 -8.82 30.81 8.42
C LYS A 118 -10.00 29.95 8.91
N ALA A 119 -10.47 29.01 8.07
CA ALA A 119 -11.55 28.11 8.45
C ALA A 119 -11.14 27.10 9.56
N ALA A 120 -9.89 26.64 9.50
CA ALA A 120 -9.33 25.71 10.51
C ALA A 120 -9.21 26.37 11.89
N ASN A 121 -8.83 27.66 11.94
CA ASN A 121 -8.74 28.46 13.16
C ASN A 121 -10.13 28.74 13.77
N LEU A 122 -11.19 28.69 12.98
CA LEU A 122 -12.57 28.69 13.47
C LEU A 122 -13.04 27.28 13.94
N ASN A 123 -12.09 26.38 14.20
CA ASN A 123 -12.30 25.00 14.66
C ASN A 123 -13.15 24.15 13.71
N TYR A 124 -13.10 24.41 12.41
CA TYR A 124 -13.78 23.58 11.42
C TYR A 124 -12.92 22.40 11.03
N SER A 125 -13.29 21.22 11.48
CA SER A 125 -12.48 19.99 11.40
C SER A 125 -12.15 19.57 9.95
N ALA A 126 -13.06 19.78 8.98
CA ALA A 126 -12.80 19.51 7.60
C ALA A 126 -11.74 20.45 6.99
N ALA A 127 -11.66 21.71 7.48
CA ALA A 127 -10.61 22.64 7.06
C ALA A 127 -9.28 22.31 7.72
N GLN A 128 -9.27 21.87 8.99
CA GLN A 128 -8.06 21.40 9.67
C GLN A 128 -7.42 20.25 8.89
N TYR A 129 -8.20 19.28 8.45
CA TYR A 129 -7.69 18.22 7.58
C TYR A 129 -7.24 18.76 6.21
N ALA A 130 -7.96 19.69 5.62
CA ALA A 130 -7.62 20.29 4.33
C ALA A 130 -6.28 21.05 4.36
N VAL A 131 -5.94 21.72 5.47
CA VAL A 131 -4.62 22.35 5.66
C VAL A 131 -3.52 21.30 5.56
N PHE A 132 -3.67 20.17 6.23
CA PHE A 132 -2.69 19.09 6.21
C PHE A 132 -2.49 18.49 4.81
N ILE A 133 -3.56 18.11 4.10
CA ILE A 133 -3.44 17.42 2.80
C ILE A 133 -2.98 18.33 1.65
N ASN A 134 -3.10 19.64 1.79
CA ASN A 134 -2.66 20.60 0.77
C ASN A 134 -1.28 21.23 1.10
N TYR A 135 -0.64 20.83 2.20
CA TYR A 135 0.64 21.37 2.64
C TYR A 135 1.73 21.27 1.56
N ASP A 136 1.92 20.11 0.95
CA ASP A 136 2.98 19.88 -0.05
C ASP A 136 2.83 20.78 -1.29
N ARG A 137 1.60 21.21 -1.58
CA ARG A 137 1.30 22.08 -2.71
C ARG A 137 1.65 23.56 -2.44
N TYR A 138 1.71 23.93 -1.15
CA TYR A 138 1.91 25.32 -0.69
C TYR A 138 3.05 25.41 0.33
N SER A 139 4.09 24.59 0.17
CA SER A 139 5.15 24.27 1.14
C SER A 139 6.04 25.44 1.62
N ASN A 140 5.86 26.64 1.08
CA ASN A 140 6.56 27.82 1.58
C ASN A 140 6.02 28.36 2.92
N LEU A 141 4.96 27.76 3.47
CA LEU A 141 4.19 28.25 4.62
C LEU A 141 4.13 27.22 5.75
N SER A 142 5.22 27.10 6.53
CA SER A 142 5.27 26.63 7.91
C SER A 142 5.16 25.14 8.28
N SER A 143 5.97 24.80 9.28
CA SER A 143 6.05 23.54 10.03
C SER A 143 4.78 23.12 10.82
N SER A 144 3.71 23.90 10.78
CA SER A 144 2.53 23.70 11.65
C SER A 144 1.41 22.82 11.07
N CYS A 145 1.58 22.24 9.86
CA CYS A 145 0.52 21.43 9.24
C CYS A 145 0.13 20.20 10.09
N PHE A 146 1.08 19.63 10.84
CA PHE A 146 0.82 18.51 11.74
C PHE A 146 -0.05 18.89 12.95
N GLU A 147 0.01 20.13 13.43
CA GLU A 147 -0.89 20.60 14.50
C GLU A 147 -2.35 20.56 14.04
N TYR A 148 -2.61 20.94 12.80
CA TYR A 148 -3.95 20.86 12.21
C TYR A 148 -4.40 19.41 11.99
N LEU A 149 -3.49 18.50 11.62
CA LEU A 149 -3.80 17.07 11.56
C LEU A 149 -4.22 16.56 12.94
N ILE A 150 -3.46 16.88 14.00
CA ILE A 150 -3.78 16.49 15.39
C ILE A 150 -5.14 17.05 15.82
N LYS A 151 -5.42 18.32 15.55
CA LYS A 151 -6.74 18.92 15.82
C LYS A 151 -7.87 18.21 15.08
N ALA A 152 -7.66 17.84 13.80
CA ALA A 152 -8.64 17.10 13.03
C ALA A 152 -8.88 15.68 13.59
N VAL A 153 -7.82 15.01 14.08
CA VAL A 153 -7.91 13.71 14.77
C VAL A 153 -8.70 13.84 16.06
N GLN A 154 -8.43 14.87 16.87
CA GLN A 154 -9.16 15.16 18.12
C GLN A 154 -10.64 15.43 17.85
N ASN A 155 -10.96 16.07 16.75
CA ASN A 155 -12.33 16.32 16.27
C ASN A 155 -12.97 15.10 15.57
N GLY A 156 -12.31 13.96 15.54
CA GLY A 156 -12.85 12.69 15.04
C GLY A 156 -13.05 12.64 13.53
N VAL A 157 -12.21 13.33 12.74
CA VAL A 157 -12.25 13.25 11.27
C VAL A 157 -11.65 11.92 10.82
N PRO A 158 -12.42 11.01 10.21
CA PRO A 158 -11.92 9.67 9.84
C PRO A 158 -10.71 9.70 8.90
N ASN A 159 -10.69 10.64 7.94
CA ASN A 159 -9.55 10.85 7.06
C ASN A 159 -8.27 11.22 7.84
N ALA A 160 -8.39 12.09 8.84
CA ALA A 160 -7.27 12.50 9.70
C ALA A 160 -6.80 11.34 10.59
N GLU A 161 -7.73 10.58 11.16
CA GLU A 161 -7.43 9.38 11.96
C GLU A 161 -6.66 8.34 11.11
N TYR A 162 -7.07 8.13 9.87
CA TYR A 162 -6.38 7.27 8.93
C TYR A 162 -4.96 7.76 8.63
N GLN A 163 -4.79 9.05 8.28
CA GLN A 163 -3.47 9.63 8.00
C GLN A 163 -2.55 9.61 9.22
N TRP A 164 -3.10 9.88 10.40
CA TRP A 164 -2.37 9.81 11.66
C TRP A 164 -1.90 8.39 11.96
N ALA A 165 -2.75 7.38 11.71
CA ALA A 165 -2.39 5.99 11.84
C ALA A 165 -1.21 5.60 10.93
N LEU A 166 -1.19 6.08 9.67
CA LEU A 166 -0.05 5.86 8.77
C LEU A 166 1.24 6.48 9.32
N LYS A 167 1.17 7.70 9.89
CA LYS A 167 2.34 8.35 10.51
C LYS A 167 2.85 7.60 11.74
N LEU A 168 1.97 7.06 12.56
CA LEU A 168 2.34 6.22 13.70
C LEU A 168 3.03 4.92 13.27
N LEU A 169 2.63 4.33 12.13
CA LEU A 169 3.32 3.17 11.55
C LEU A 169 4.73 3.50 11.10
N GLU A 170 4.95 4.66 10.48
CA GLU A 170 6.30 5.13 10.13
C GLU A 170 7.21 5.25 11.37
N GLN A 171 6.63 5.57 12.53
CA GLN A 171 7.30 5.68 13.83
C GLN A 171 7.40 4.34 14.59
N ASN A 172 7.00 3.22 14.00
CA ASN A 172 6.92 1.90 14.64
C ASN A 172 5.97 1.82 15.86
N GLN A 173 4.99 2.72 15.95
CA GLN A 173 3.97 2.74 17.01
C GLN A 173 2.74 1.92 16.62
N THR A 174 2.91 0.65 16.30
CA THR A 174 1.90 -0.24 15.70
C THR A 174 0.61 -0.29 16.49
N LYS A 175 0.69 -0.41 17.84
CA LYS A 175 -0.50 -0.49 18.69
C LYS A 175 -1.39 0.76 18.62
N GLN A 176 -0.78 1.94 18.64
CA GLN A 176 -1.52 3.21 18.54
C GLN A 176 -2.07 3.41 17.13
N ALA A 177 -1.28 3.06 16.12
CA ALA A 177 -1.72 3.09 14.73
C ALA A 177 -2.97 2.24 14.49
N LEU A 178 -3.00 1.01 15.03
CA LEU A 178 -4.17 0.13 14.95
C LEU A 178 -5.42 0.72 15.59
N TYR A 179 -5.28 1.37 16.73
CA TYR A 179 -6.41 2.05 17.40
C TYR A 179 -7.06 3.09 16.47
N PHE A 180 -6.26 3.99 15.87
CA PHE A 180 -6.79 5.03 14.99
C PHE A 180 -7.30 4.44 13.65
N MET A 181 -6.64 3.42 13.12
CA MET A 181 -7.08 2.74 11.91
C MET A 181 -8.42 2.03 12.11
N GLU A 182 -8.60 1.37 13.25
CA GLU A 182 -9.86 0.75 13.64
C GLU A 182 -10.99 1.78 13.74
N LYS A 183 -10.72 2.89 14.41
CA LYS A 183 -11.67 4.00 14.58
C LYS A 183 -12.10 4.55 13.22
N ALA A 184 -11.16 4.86 12.34
CA ALA A 184 -11.44 5.28 10.97
C ALA A 184 -12.23 4.23 10.17
N SER A 185 -11.88 2.94 10.30
CA SER A 185 -12.55 1.85 9.57
C SER A 185 -14.02 1.66 9.95
N LYS A 186 -14.39 1.99 11.19
CA LYS A 186 -15.76 1.90 11.73
C LYS A 186 -16.60 3.14 11.40
N ALA A 187 -15.99 4.24 10.96
CA ALA A 187 -16.69 5.46 10.63
C ALA A 187 -17.67 5.27 9.47
N LYS A 188 -18.82 5.93 9.51
CA LYS A 188 -19.82 5.87 8.45
C LYS A 188 -19.30 6.57 7.20
N LYS A 189 -19.63 6.04 6.01
CA LYS A 189 -19.18 6.61 4.73
C LYS A 189 -19.49 8.12 4.60
N LYS A 190 -20.61 8.59 5.18
CA LYS A 190 -21.01 10.00 5.16
C LYS A 190 -20.09 10.92 5.97
N ASP A 191 -19.38 10.37 6.97
CA ASP A 191 -18.50 11.13 7.86
C ASP A 191 -17.10 11.33 7.26
N TRP A 192 -16.78 10.59 6.18
CA TRP A 192 -15.56 10.73 5.43
C TRP A 192 -15.61 11.97 4.52
N ILE A 193 -14.56 12.78 4.60
CA ILE A 193 -14.34 13.85 3.63
C ILE A 193 -14.01 13.22 2.29
N LYS A 194 -14.63 13.67 1.20
CA LYS A 194 -14.27 13.22 -0.14
C LYS A 194 -12.83 13.59 -0.43
N ASP A 195 -11.98 12.61 -0.49
CA ASP A 195 -10.56 12.75 -0.73
C ASP A 195 -10.13 11.69 -1.75
N ILE A 196 -9.19 12.07 -2.62
CA ILE A 196 -8.60 11.16 -3.60
C ILE A 196 -7.57 10.22 -2.98
N TYR A 197 -7.06 10.54 -1.78
CA TYR A 197 -5.97 9.81 -1.14
C TYR A 197 -6.43 8.75 -0.15
N CYS A 198 -7.68 8.83 0.35
CA CYS A 198 -8.18 7.81 1.26
C CYS A 198 -9.71 7.71 1.26
N SER A 199 -10.20 6.51 1.49
CA SER A 199 -11.62 6.19 1.59
C SER A 199 -11.89 5.22 2.75
N SER A 200 -13.16 5.10 3.13
CA SER A 200 -13.56 4.11 4.15
C SER A 200 -13.22 2.66 3.73
N LYS A 201 -13.13 2.39 2.44
CA LYS A 201 -12.74 1.09 1.90
C LYS A 201 -11.24 0.85 2.13
N ASP A 202 -10.42 1.88 1.91
CA ASP A 202 -8.98 1.82 2.15
C ASP A 202 -8.70 1.61 3.62
N ALA A 203 -9.33 2.38 4.53
CA ALA A 203 -9.18 2.23 5.96
C ALA A 203 -9.53 0.81 6.44
N LYS A 204 -10.63 0.22 5.93
CA LYS A 204 -11.01 -1.16 6.26
C LYS A 204 -10.00 -2.18 5.76
N SER A 205 -9.50 -2.01 4.54
CA SER A 205 -8.48 -2.88 3.94
C SER A 205 -7.18 -2.81 4.75
N TRP A 206 -6.71 -1.61 5.06
CA TRP A 206 -5.52 -1.38 5.85
C TRP A 206 -5.66 -1.86 7.30
N TRP A 207 -6.81 -1.59 7.94
CA TRP A 207 -7.08 -2.12 9.28
C TRP A 207 -6.97 -3.64 9.34
N LYS A 208 -7.60 -4.35 8.39
CA LYS A 208 -7.51 -5.81 8.32
C LYS A 208 -6.07 -6.30 8.15
N LYS A 209 -5.32 -5.65 7.27
CA LYS A 209 -3.90 -5.96 7.01
C LYS A 209 -3.06 -5.75 8.27
N PHE A 210 -3.20 -4.61 8.94
CA PHE A 210 -2.39 -4.27 10.10
C PHE A 210 -2.83 -4.97 11.39
N HIS A 211 -4.11 -5.29 11.54
CA HIS A 211 -4.58 -6.09 12.67
C HIS A 211 -3.97 -7.50 12.63
N ASN A 212 -3.99 -8.12 11.45
CA ASN A 212 -3.31 -9.39 11.24
C ASN A 212 -1.79 -9.27 11.49
N LEU A 213 -1.17 -8.19 11.03
CA LEU A 213 0.25 -7.93 11.28
C LEU A 213 0.55 -7.80 12.78
N TYR A 214 -0.28 -7.10 13.53
CA TYR A 214 -0.09 -6.93 14.98
C TYR A 214 -0.18 -8.28 15.71
N GLU A 215 -1.13 -9.14 15.35
CA GLU A 215 -1.20 -10.48 15.92
C GLU A 215 0.05 -11.31 15.59
N ILE A 216 0.54 -11.22 14.35
CA ILE A 216 1.79 -11.85 13.92
C ILE A 216 2.98 -11.28 14.73
N GLU A 217 3.05 -9.96 14.91
CA GLU A 217 4.07 -9.29 15.69
C GLU A 217 4.11 -9.78 17.14
N GLN A 218 2.95 -9.85 17.81
CA GLN A 218 2.89 -10.33 19.20
C GLN A 218 3.38 -11.78 19.33
N LYS A 219 2.99 -12.68 18.43
CA LYS A 219 3.46 -14.05 18.40
C LYS A 219 4.94 -14.15 18.07
N ALA A 220 5.44 -13.32 17.13
CA ALA A 220 6.86 -13.24 16.78
C ALA A 220 7.70 -12.76 17.98
N PHE A 221 7.25 -11.76 18.74
CA PHE A 221 7.93 -11.32 19.95
C PHE A 221 7.89 -12.37 21.07
N ALA A 222 6.85 -13.20 21.10
CA ALA A 222 6.78 -14.37 21.99
C ALA A 222 7.70 -15.53 21.55
N GLY A 223 8.36 -15.43 20.37
CA GLY A 223 9.32 -16.42 19.88
C GLY A 223 8.74 -17.49 18.96
N ASP A 224 7.48 -17.36 18.54
CA ASP A 224 6.87 -18.27 17.56
C ASP A 224 7.59 -18.20 16.21
N ALA A 225 8.21 -19.30 15.79
CA ALA A 225 9.09 -19.36 14.65
C ALA A 225 8.40 -19.02 13.32
N ASP A 226 7.16 -19.46 13.14
CA ASP A 226 6.35 -19.18 11.95
C ASP A 226 5.92 -17.71 11.88
N SER A 227 5.55 -17.14 13.02
CA SER A 227 5.20 -15.73 13.10
C SER A 227 6.42 -14.82 12.91
N LEU A 228 7.60 -15.23 13.37
CA LEU A 228 8.87 -14.55 13.09
C LEU A 228 9.15 -14.47 11.59
N LEU A 229 8.95 -15.56 10.85
CA LEU A 229 9.11 -15.55 9.40
C LEU A 229 8.06 -14.68 8.72
N LYS A 230 6.77 -14.79 9.09
CA LYS A 230 5.69 -13.96 8.55
C LYS A 230 5.95 -12.46 8.80
N TYR A 231 6.46 -12.13 9.97
CA TYR A 231 6.82 -10.76 10.34
C TYR A 231 8.02 -10.24 9.53
N ALA A 232 9.02 -11.10 9.26
CA ALA A 232 10.12 -10.76 8.37
C ALA A 232 9.62 -10.45 6.95
N VAL A 233 8.81 -11.32 6.35
CA VAL A 233 8.25 -11.16 4.99
C VAL A 233 7.46 -9.86 4.84
N TYR A 234 6.84 -9.35 5.91
CA TYR A 234 6.17 -8.05 5.88
C TYR A 234 7.11 -6.90 5.48
N PHE A 235 8.37 -6.93 5.94
CA PHE A 235 9.36 -5.92 5.57
C PHE A 235 9.86 -6.06 4.12
N ASP A 236 9.84 -7.27 3.57
CA ASP A 236 10.21 -7.54 2.17
C ASP A 236 9.18 -6.98 1.16
N GLN A 237 7.91 -6.93 1.54
CA GLN A 237 6.79 -6.48 0.69
C GLN A 237 6.62 -4.95 0.59
N GLY A 238 7.65 -4.15 0.89
CA GLY A 238 7.61 -2.70 0.73
C GLY A 238 6.92 -1.96 1.87
N CYS A 239 7.20 -2.36 3.11
CA CYS A 239 6.83 -1.58 4.28
C CYS A 239 7.43 -0.17 4.19
N PRO A 240 6.67 0.90 4.50
CA PRO A 240 7.23 2.25 4.52
C PRO A 240 8.38 2.36 5.55
N GLY A 241 9.55 2.75 5.07
CA GLY A 241 10.75 2.99 5.90
C GLY A 241 12.05 2.58 5.19
N ASN A 242 13.09 3.39 5.34
CA ASN A 242 14.39 3.22 4.66
C ASN A 242 15.19 1.97 5.09
N ASP A 243 14.74 1.23 6.13
CA ASP A 243 15.44 0.08 6.74
C ASP A 243 14.74 -1.27 6.52
N SER A 244 13.86 -1.38 5.53
CA SER A 244 13.04 -2.58 5.35
C SER A 244 13.86 -3.85 5.14
N LEU A 245 14.91 -3.80 4.32
CA LEU A 245 15.78 -4.96 4.05
C LEU A 245 16.57 -5.39 5.29
N SER A 246 17.12 -4.44 6.05
CA SER A 246 17.84 -4.73 7.30
C SER A 246 16.90 -5.38 8.34
N LYS A 247 15.69 -4.86 8.48
CA LYS A 247 14.67 -5.44 9.36
C LYS A 247 14.23 -6.83 8.88
N PHE A 248 14.04 -7.02 7.56
CA PHE A 248 13.76 -8.33 6.99
C PHE A 248 14.82 -9.35 7.40
N HIS A 249 16.10 -9.10 7.12
CA HIS A 249 17.18 -10.03 7.48
C HIS A 249 17.24 -10.30 8.97
N LYS A 250 17.13 -9.27 9.82
CA LYS A 250 17.12 -9.43 11.28
C LYS A 250 16.04 -10.41 11.77
N TRP A 251 14.81 -10.25 11.31
CA TRP A 251 13.71 -11.09 11.73
C TRP A 251 13.73 -12.47 11.07
N HIS A 252 14.20 -12.55 9.83
CA HIS A 252 14.38 -13.80 9.10
C HIS A 252 15.44 -14.70 9.77
N THR A 253 16.60 -14.14 10.11
CA THR A 253 17.65 -14.83 10.89
C THR A 253 17.11 -15.33 12.23
N LYS A 254 16.29 -14.51 12.91
CA LYS A 254 15.66 -14.91 14.17
C LYS A 254 14.69 -16.08 13.99
N ALA A 255 13.88 -16.09 12.91
CA ALA A 255 13.00 -17.19 12.57
C ALA A 255 13.80 -18.49 12.31
N ALA A 256 14.89 -18.42 11.56
CA ALA A 256 15.76 -19.56 11.31
C ALA A 256 16.37 -20.12 12.61
N LYS A 257 16.87 -19.25 13.50
CA LYS A 257 17.39 -19.64 14.83
C LYS A 257 16.33 -20.24 15.74
N SER A 258 15.07 -19.82 15.60
CA SER A 258 13.92 -20.33 16.37
C SER A 258 13.32 -21.62 15.82
N GLY A 259 13.87 -22.19 14.73
CA GLY A 259 13.48 -23.51 14.23
C GLY A 259 12.53 -23.47 13.03
N ASN A 260 12.22 -22.33 12.44
CA ASN A 260 11.42 -22.33 11.21
C ASN A 260 12.20 -22.91 10.03
N ILE A 261 11.68 -24.01 9.45
CA ILE A 261 12.37 -24.82 8.43
C ILE A 261 12.59 -24.04 7.14
N ASP A 262 11.60 -23.26 6.72
CA ASP A 262 11.69 -22.42 5.51
C ASP A 262 12.72 -21.30 5.68
N ALA A 263 12.71 -20.67 6.87
CA ALA A 263 13.69 -19.67 7.20
C ALA A 263 15.12 -20.25 7.28
N MET A 264 15.30 -21.45 7.87
CA MET A 264 16.60 -22.13 7.90
C MET A 264 17.17 -22.35 6.50
N THR A 265 16.35 -22.86 5.58
CA THR A 265 16.78 -23.13 4.20
C THR A 265 17.21 -21.84 3.50
N LYS A 266 16.42 -20.78 3.61
CA LYS A 266 16.74 -19.49 3.00
C LYS A 266 17.93 -18.81 3.68
N GLU A 267 18.06 -18.90 5.00
CA GLU A 267 19.20 -18.33 5.73
C GLU A 267 20.52 -18.98 5.29
N GLY A 268 20.52 -20.30 5.14
CA GLY A 268 21.65 -21.01 4.57
C GLY A 268 22.03 -20.48 3.18
N LEU A 269 21.05 -20.20 2.31
CA LEU A 269 21.28 -19.59 1.01
C LEU A 269 21.83 -18.16 1.12
N TYR A 270 21.26 -17.33 1.98
CA TYR A 270 21.70 -15.94 2.16
C TYR A 270 23.14 -15.84 2.66
N ILE A 271 23.53 -16.72 3.58
CA ILE A 271 24.93 -16.82 4.06
C ILE A 271 25.83 -17.27 2.90
N ARG A 272 25.46 -18.32 2.17
CA ARG A 272 26.27 -18.85 1.06
C ARG A 272 26.51 -17.82 -0.06
N TYR A 273 25.51 -16.98 -0.35
CA TYR A 273 25.63 -15.92 -1.36
C TYR A 273 26.24 -14.62 -0.80
N GLY A 274 26.58 -14.56 0.49
CA GLY A 274 27.17 -13.37 1.12
C GLY A 274 26.17 -12.22 1.36
N TRP A 275 24.86 -12.48 1.29
CA TRP A 275 23.83 -11.48 1.59
C TRP A 275 23.64 -11.28 3.09
N VAL A 276 23.94 -12.30 3.89
CA VAL A 276 23.98 -12.28 5.34
C VAL A 276 25.37 -12.73 5.80
N GLN A 277 25.91 -12.08 6.84
CA GLN A 277 27.18 -12.48 7.42
C GLN A 277 27.08 -13.88 8.03
N GLY A 278 28.08 -14.72 7.74
CA GLY A 278 28.18 -16.07 8.26
C GLY A 278 29.23 -16.87 7.50
N THR A 279 29.48 -18.10 7.95
CA THR A 279 30.45 -19.02 7.35
C THR A 279 29.72 -20.05 6.48
N LEU A 280 30.45 -20.65 5.52
CA LEU A 280 29.91 -21.75 4.73
C LEU A 280 29.51 -22.96 5.60
N GLU A 281 30.22 -23.16 6.73
CA GLU A 281 29.89 -24.20 7.72
C GLU A 281 28.54 -23.89 8.41
N GLU A 282 28.28 -22.64 8.76
CA GLU A 282 26.97 -22.24 9.30
C GLU A 282 25.84 -22.45 8.28
N SER A 283 26.10 -22.10 7.01
CA SER A 283 25.15 -22.36 5.90
C SER A 283 24.84 -23.86 5.78
N PHE A 284 25.86 -24.69 5.75
CA PHE A 284 25.75 -26.15 5.74
C PHE A 284 24.90 -26.66 6.92
N ASN A 285 25.17 -26.18 8.13
CA ASN A 285 24.45 -26.57 9.34
C ASN A 285 22.96 -26.19 9.29
N TYR A 286 22.60 -25.06 8.67
CA TYR A 286 21.19 -24.73 8.44
C TYR A 286 20.53 -25.71 7.49
N PHE A 287 21.20 -26.11 6.40
CA PHE A 287 20.65 -27.12 5.48
C PHE A 287 20.52 -28.49 6.14
N VAL A 288 21.47 -28.89 6.98
CA VAL A 288 21.40 -30.15 7.75
C VAL A 288 20.15 -30.17 8.63
N LYS A 289 19.91 -29.10 9.39
CA LYS A 289 18.74 -29.00 10.27
C LYS A 289 17.44 -29.03 9.47
N ALA A 290 17.34 -28.26 8.39
CA ALA A 290 16.14 -28.21 7.56
C ALA A 290 15.88 -29.54 6.83
N ALA A 291 16.92 -30.24 6.40
CA ALA A 291 16.83 -31.56 5.78
C ALA A 291 16.38 -32.64 6.76
N ALA A 292 16.85 -32.57 8.03
CA ALA A 292 16.38 -33.48 9.08
C ALA A 292 14.87 -33.41 9.32
N GLU A 293 14.26 -32.24 9.08
CA GLU A 293 12.82 -32.04 9.13
C GLU A 293 12.12 -32.38 7.78
N GLY A 294 12.83 -33.00 6.85
CA GLY A 294 12.27 -33.49 5.58
C GLY A 294 12.14 -32.45 4.47
N LYS A 295 12.78 -31.27 4.59
CA LYS A 295 12.72 -30.23 3.56
C LYS A 295 13.50 -30.66 2.32
N LYS A 296 12.81 -30.89 1.20
CA LYS A 296 13.43 -31.38 -0.06
C LYS A 296 14.44 -30.40 -0.62
N GLU A 297 14.14 -29.10 -0.55
CA GLU A 297 15.04 -28.04 -1.00
C GLU A 297 16.35 -28.02 -0.19
N ALA A 298 16.29 -28.28 1.11
CA ALA A 298 17.48 -28.39 1.94
C ALA A 298 18.34 -29.62 1.58
N HIS A 299 17.71 -30.75 1.25
CA HIS A 299 18.45 -31.90 0.71
C HIS A 299 19.14 -31.57 -0.61
N PHE A 300 18.49 -30.83 -1.51
CA PHE A 300 19.12 -30.37 -2.74
C PHE A 300 20.35 -29.51 -2.45
N GLU A 301 20.26 -28.56 -1.53
CA GLU A 301 21.35 -27.68 -1.15
C GLU A 301 22.52 -28.43 -0.47
N LEU A 302 22.21 -29.45 0.36
CA LEU A 302 23.22 -30.36 0.90
C LEU A 302 23.95 -31.15 -0.17
N GLY A 303 23.24 -31.58 -1.23
CA GLY A 303 23.86 -32.18 -2.38
C GLY A 303 24.93 -31.29 -2.99
N GLY A 304 24.64 -29.99 -3.14
CA GLY A 304 25.62 -28.98 -3.56
C GLY A 304 26.77 -28.79 -2.59
N CYS A 305 26.48 -28.75 -1.28
CA CYS A 305 27.51 -28.61 -0.26
C CYS A 305 28.54 -29.75 -0.30
N TYR A 306 28.06 -30.99 -0.39
CA TYR A 306 28.96 -32.15 -0.49
C TYR A 306 29.66 -32.22 -1.86
N LEU A 307 29.06 -31.76 -2.94
CA LEU A 307 29.67 -31.78 -4.27
C LEU A 307 30.81 -30.78 -4.39
N TYR A 308 30.62 -29.55 -3.86
CA TYR A 308 31.57 -28.45 -4.04
C TYR A 308 32.46 -28.18 -2.81
N GLY A 309 32.21 -28.86 -1.68
CA GLY A 309 32.95 -28.62 -0.43
C GLY A 309 32.50 -27.33 0.29
N TRP A 310 31.26 -26.92 0.15
CA TRP A 310 30.75 -25.71 0.81
C TRP A 310 30.44 -25.98 2.29
N GLY A 311 31.35 -25.61 3.16
CA GLY A 311 31.23 -25.79 4.61
C GLY A 311 31.35 -27.23 5.11
N VAL A 312 31.73 -28.16 4.25
CA VAL A 312 31.95 -29.58 4.54
C VAL A 312 32.96 -30.16 3.55
N GLU A 313 33.62 -31.25 3.92
CA GLU A 313 34.51 -31.97 3.03
C GLU A 313 33.73 -32.55 1.83
N GLN A 314 34.31 -32.46 0.64
CA GLN A 314 33.72 -32.99 -0.59
C GLN A 314 33.44 -34.50 -0.47
N ASN A 315 32.23 -34.91 -0.82
CA ASN A 315 31.85 -36.32 -0.81
C ASN A 315 30.76 -36.58 -1.86
N LEU A 316 31.17 -37.18 -2.97
CA LEU A 316 30.28 -37.45 -4.12
C LEU A 316 29.12 -38.37 -3.78
N GLU A 317 29.36 -39.42 -2.99
CA GLU A 317 28.30 -40.38 -2.65
C GLU A 317 27.22 -39.73 -1.75
N ARG A 318 27.64 -38.89 -0.80
CA ARG A 318 26.71 -38.09 -0.01
C ARG A 318 25.98 -37.05 -0.87
N ALA A 319 26.67 -36.44 -1.82
CA ALA A 319 26.04 -35.51 -2.75
C ALA A 319 24.91 -36.19 -3.55
N LYS A 320 25.19 -37.35 -4.17
CA LYS A 320 24.19 -38.18 -4.90
C LYS A 320 23.03 -38.57 -3.99
N TYR A 321 23.31 -39.01 -2.77
CA TYR A 321 22.29 -39.39 -1.80
C TYR A 321 21.33 -38.23 -1.50
N HIS A 322 21.88 -37.05 -1.19
CA HIS A 322 21.08 -35.88 -0.85
C HIS A 322 20.30 -35.31 -2.07
N TYR A 323 20.87 -35.30 -3.28
CA TYR A 323 20.17 -34.94 -4.49
C TYR A 323 18.99 -35.86 -4.78
N LYS A 324 19.13 -37.18 -4.53
CA LYS A 324 18.04 -38.15 -4.66
C LYS A 324 16.89 -37.84 -3.70
N LEU A 325 17.19 -37.52 -2.43
CA LEU A 325 16.20 -37.16 -1.43
C LEU A 325 15.53 -35.81 -1.76
N GLY A 326 16.26 -34.87 -2.36
CA GLY A 326 15.74 -33.60 -2.88
C GLY A 326 14.85 -33.73 -4.13
N GLY A 327 14.72 -34.98 -4.67
CA GLY A 327 13.90 -35.25 -5.85
C GLY A 327 14.59 -34.96 -7.19
N TYR A 328 15.91 -34.72 -7.17
CA TYR A 328 16.69 -34.47 -8.38
C TYR A 328 16.90 -35.78 -9.19
N LYS A 329 16.63 -35.76 -10.48
CA LYS A 329 16.87 -36.89 -11.35
C LYS A 329 18.35 -37.00 -11.67
N LEU A 330 19.04 -37.96 -11.06
CA LEU A 330 20.49 -38.19 -11.15
C LEU A 330 21.04 -38.51 -12.56
N ARG A 331 20.19 -38.52 -13.61
CA ARG A 331 20.63 -38.80 -15.00
C ARG A 331 21.72 -37.86 -15.52
N HIS A 332 21.95 -36.73 -14.81
CA HIS A 332 22.90 -35.69 -15.21
C HIS A 332 24.12 -35.60 -14.25
N ILE A 333 24.23 -36.47 -13.25
CA ILE A 333 25.38 -36.52 -12.34
C ILE A 333 26.11 -37.85 -12.59
N THR A 334 26.89 -37.90 -13.64
CA THR A 334 27.79 -39.01 -13.94
C THR A 334 29.21 -38.62 -13.53
N GLU A 335 30.09 -39.62 -13.33
CA GLU A 335 31.52 -39.37 -12.99
C GLU A 335 32.18 -38.53 -14.09
N ASP A 336 31.76 -38.73 -15.37
CA ASP A 336 32.34 -38.03 -16.53
C ASP A 336 31.97 -36.55 -16.63
N ASN A 337 30.85 -36.12 -16.04
CA ASN A 337 30.41 -34.71 -16.09
C ASN A 337 30.56 -33.95 -14.78
N ILE A 338 31.10 -34.59 -13.76
CA ILE A 338 31.38 -33.95 -12.46
C ILE A 338 32.35 -32.77 -12.61
N ALA A 339 33.39 -32.92 -13.45
CA ALA A 339 34.33 -31.85 -13.74
C ALA A 339 33.63 -30.61 -14.37
N GLU A 340 32.67 -30.79 -15.25
CA GLU A 340 31.86 -29.69 -15.81
C GLU A 340 30.89 -29.08 -14.80
N LEU A 341 30.37 -29.90 -13.88
CA LEU A 341 29.52 -29.42 -12.78
C LEU A 341 30.30 -28.64 -11.73
N ILE A 342 31.56 -29.00 -11.50
CA ILE A 342 32.46 -28.31 -10.57
C ILE A 342 32.92 -26.95 -11.12
N ASP A 343 32.99 -26.76 -12.43
CA ASP A 343 33.39 -25.49 -13.08
C ASP A 343 32.33 -24.33 -12.95
N GLY A 344 31.34 -24.52 -12.11
CA GLY A 344 30.53 -23.47 -11.46
C GLY A 344 29.54 -22.69 -12.33
N LYS A 345 29.65 -22.66 -13.64
CA LYS A 345 28.76 -21.88 -14.52
C LYS A 345 27.38 -22.52 -14.69
N THR A 346 27.33 -23.82 -14.81
CA THR A 346 26.07 -24.56 -15.09
C THR A 346 25.17 -24.70 -13.86
N HIS A 347 25.74 -24.65 -12.66
CA HIS A 347 24.99 -24.83 -11.41
C HIS A 347 24.19 -23.56 -11.03
N LEU A 348 24.76 -22.38 -11.20
CA LEU A 348 24.07 -21.11 -10.95
C LEU A 348 22.94 -20.85 -11.93
N GLU A 349 23.07 -21.25 -13.18
CA GLU A 349 22.02 -21.10 -14.20
C GLU A 349 20.84 -22.06 -13.94
N LYS A 350 21.11 -23.30 -13.50
CA LYS A 350 20.07 -24.28 -13.14
C LYS A 350 19.35 -23.92 -11.83
N ILE A 351 20.05 -23.35 -10.86
CA ILE A 351 19.42 -22.83 -9.62
C ILE A 351 18.46 -21.69 -9.97
N ARG A 352 18.84 -20.75 -10.85
CA ARG A 352 17.96 -19.68 -11.30
C ARG A 352 16.66 -20.18 -11.96
N SER A 353 16.71 -21.31 -12.67
CA SER A 353 15.50 -21.89 -13.30
C SER A 353 14.55 -22.61 -12.34
N PHE A 354 14.98 -22.91 -11.11
CA PHE A 354 14.12 -23.51 -10.07
C PHE A 354 13.41 -22.49 -9.20
N TYR A 355 13.88 -21.24 -9.17
CA TYR A 355 13.33 -20.16 -8.35
C TYR A 355 12.58 -19.09 -9.18
N ASN A 356 12.55 -19.23 -10.51
CA ASN A 356 11.66 -18.52 -11.43
C ASN A 356 10.47 -19.41 -11.82
#